data_ec36ca7a81e43e79065d5223111116c9
#
_entry.id   ec36ca7a81e43e79065d5223111116c9
#
_cell.length_a   1.000
_cell.length_b   1.000
_cell.length_c   1.000
_cell.angle_alpha   90.00
_cell.angle_beta   90.00
_cell.angle_gamma   90.00
#
_symmetry.space_group_name_H-M   'P 1'
#
loop_
_entity.id
_entity.type
_entity.pdbx_description
1 polymer ?
#
loop_
_entity_poly.entity_id
_entity_poly.type
_entity_poly.pdbx_seq_one_letter_code
_entity_poly.pdbx_strand_id
1 'polypeptide(L)'
;MSDTSPTRQADSTEVGSYFVANYPPFSLWAHEAVESEAQPALNQPPAEVPLGLYLHIPFCRKRCHFCYYRVYSDKNASEVAEYLDVVAREWELYATQPAIAGRPLNFVYFGCGTPSFLTVKQLQSLVDRLTAVTPWTSAEEITFECEPGTLTEPKLAQIRDMGITRLSLGLEHFDDEVLELNGRAHRSAEIFRAYGFAQSLDFPQINIDLIAGMLGDTDERWRNAVARTIDMSPDSVTIYQMELPYNCLLYTSDAADEKRGVDLGGRRIIKK
;
A
#
# COMPACT_ATOMS: atom_id res chain seq x y z
N MET A 1 7.85 21.40 52.76
CA MET A 1 7.03 20.53 51.93
C MET A 1 6.91 21.20 50.59
N SER A 2 7.79 20.88 49.66
CA SER A 2 7.82 21.41 48.30
C SER A 2 7.09 20.42 47.38
N ASP A 3 5.95 20.84 46.91
CA ASP A 3 5.13 20.15 45.94
C ASP A 3 5.83 20.25 44.58
N THR A 4 6.45 19.17 44.12
CA THR A 4 6.98 19.01 42.78
C THR A 4 6.06 18.08 41.99
N SER A 5 4.90 18.62 41.58
CA SER A 5 4.11 17.99 40.55
C SER A 5 4.88 18.07 39.23
N PRO A 6 5.07 16.95 38.49
CA PRO A 6 5.69 17.00 37.18
C PRO A 6 4.75 17.74 36.23
N THR A 7 5.22 18.88 35.73
CA THR A 7 4.61 19.52 34.55
C THR A 7 4.58 18.54 33.41
N ARG A 8 3.40 18.00 33.05
CA ARG A 8 3.17 17.36 31.77
C ARG A 8 3.55 18.39 30.70
N GLN A 9 4.68 18.15 30.06
CA GLN A 9 4.93 18.72 28.73
C GLN A 9 3.74 18.34 27.86
N ALA A 10 3.05 19.34 27.31
CA ALA A 10 2.05 19.12 26.29
C ALA A 10 2.78 18.38 25.15
N ASP A 11 2.37 17.15 24.88
CA ASP A 11 2.88 16.38 23.77
C ASP A 11 2.70 17.22 22.50
N SER A 12 3.80 17.76 22.00
CA SER A 12 3.84 18.27 20.64
C SER A 12 3.68 17.03 19.76
N THR A 13 2.55 16.90 19.11
CA THR A 13 2.32 15.85 18.14
C THR A 13 3.39 15.97 17.06
N GLU A 14 4.29 14.99 17.03
CA GLU A 14 5.32 14.92 15.99
C GLU A 14 4.66 14.60 14.65
N VAL A 15 5.19 15.17 13.58
CA VAL A 15 4.76 14.91 12.22
C VAL A 15 4.80 13.39 11.97
N GLY A 16 3.68 12.81 11.54
CA GLY A 16 3.54 11.36 11.34
C GLY A 16 2.98 10.57 12.53
N SER A 17 2.77 11.20 13.71
CA SER A 17 2.13 10.53 14.85
C SER A 17 0.61 10.35 14.71
N TYR A 18 0.01 10.94 13.69
CA TYR A 18 -1.43 10.83 13.38
C TYR A 18 -1.82 9.61 12.59
N PHE A 19 -0.87 8.91 11.99
CA PHE A 19 -1.18 7.73 11.18
C PHE A 19 -1.42 6.53 12.10
N VAL A 20 -2.61 6.45 12.63
CA VAL A 20 -3.07 5.27 13.37
C VAL A 20 -3.69 4.31 12.36
N ALA A 21 -2.85 3.47 11.74
CA ALA A 21 -3.31 2.41 10.86
C ALA A 21 -3.96 1.25 11.65
N ASN A 22 -3.69 1.18 12.96
CA ASN A 22 -4.17 0.12 13.85
C ASN A 22 -4.23 0.61 15.30
N TYR A 23 -5.03 -0.07 16.09
CA TYR A 23 -5.15 0.21 17.52
C TYR A 23 -4.80 -1.04 18.33
N PRO A 24 -3.95 -0.94 19.33
CA PRO A 24 -3.14 0.23 19.72
C PRO A 24 -2.09 0.58 18.66
N PRO A 25 -1.64 1.86 18.59
CA PRO A 25 -0.64 2.28 17.62
C PRO A 25 0.71 1.57 17.86
N PHE A 26 1.49 1.35 16.81
CA PHE A 26 2.77 0.63 16.86
C PHE A 26 3.75 1.15 17.92
N SER A 27 3.72 2.45 18.22
CA SER A 27 4.55 3.06 19.26
C SER A 27 4.29 2.50 20.67
N LEU A 28 3.16 1.86 20.88
CA LEU A 28 2.78 1.23 22.16
C LEU A 28 3.06 -0.28 22.16
N TRP A 29 3.55 -0.86 21.07
CA TRP A 29 3.84 -2.28 21.00
C TRP A 29 5.21 -2.56 21.63
N ALA A 30 5.20 -3.40 22.64
CA ALA A 30 6.40 -3.98 23.21
C ALA A 30 6.55 -5.42 22.73
N HIS A 31 7.77 -5.86 22.47
CA HIS A 31 8.02 -7.20 21.94
C HIS A 31 7.41 -8.30 22.83
N GLU A 32 7.61 -8.16 24.14
CA GLU A 32 7.10 -9.10 25.15
C GLU A 32 5.55 -9.13 25.18
N ALA A 33 4.92 -7.97 24.98
CA ALA A 33 3.45 -7.87 24.93
C ALA A 33 2.90 -8.54 23.67
N VAL A 34 3.56 -8.39 22.53
CA VAL A 34 3.15 -9.05 21.27
C VAL A 34 3.22 -10.56 21.42
N GLU A 35 4.29 -11.12 21.96
CA GLU A 35 4.42 -12.55 22.19
C GLU A 35 3.37 -13.08 23.17
N SER A 36 3.14 -12.37 24.28
CA SER A 36 2.16 -12.77 25.30
C SER A 36 0.71 -12.71 24.83
N GLU A 37 0.38 -11.87 23.89
CA GLU A 37 -0.99 -11.68 23.40
C GLU A 37 -1.29 -12.44 22.09
N ALA A 38 -0.32 -12.52 21.18
CA ALA A 38 -0.53 -13.12 19.87
C ALA A 38 -0.81 -14.64 19.97
N GLN A 39 -0.03 -15.37 20.75
CA GLN A 39 -0.22 -16.82 20.88
C GLN A 39 -1.55 -17.20 21.53
N PRO A 40 -1.99 -16.56 22.64
CA PRO A 40 -3.33 -16.79 23.19
C PRO A 40 -4.44 -16.43 22.20
N ALA A 41 -4.31 -15.35 21.42
CA ALA A 41 -5.30 -14.97 20.42
C ALA A 41 -5.43 -16.02 19.30
N LEU A 42 -4.31 -16.55 18.81
CA LEU A 42 -4.30 -17.60 17.78
C LEU A 42 -4.85 -18.94 18.28
N ASN A 43 -4.78 -19.20 19.59
CA ASN A 43 -5.31 -20.40 20.23
C ASN A 43 -6.81 -20.31 20.58
N GLN A 44 -7.46 -19.16 20.36
CA GLN A 44 -8.90 -19.06 20.58
C GLN A 44 -9.68 -19.93 19.59
N PRO A 45 -10.89 -20.38 19.93
CA PRO A 45 -11.77 -21.01 18.97
C PRO A 45 -12.11 -20.04 17.82
N PRO A 46 -12.46 -20.54 16.64
CA PRO A 46 -12.82 -19.70 15.50
C PRO A 46 -13.94 -18.72 15.86
N ALA A 47 -13.74 -17.44 15.56
CA ALA A 47 -14.79 -16.43 15.75
C ALA A 47 -15.73 -16.40 14.56
N GLU A 48 -17.02 -16.10 14.82
CA GLU A 48 -18.07 -15.91 13.79
C GLU A 48 -18.02 -14.49 13.16
N VAL A 49 -16.83 -14.05 12.79
CA VAL A 49 -16.59 -12.76 12.12
C VAL A 49 -15.84 -12.99 10.80
N PRO A 50 -15.97 -12.11 9.81
CA PRO A 50 -15.23 -12.22 8.56
C PRO A 50 -13.71 -12.37 8.80
N LEU A 51 -13.06 -13.24 8.04
CA LEU A 51 -11.61 -13.42 8.05
C LEU A 51 -11.00 -12.84 6.79
N GLY A 52 -10.04 -11.94 6.95
CA GLY A 52 -9.26 -11.38 5.85
C GLY A 52 -7.81 -11.83 5.87
N LEU A 53 -7.21 -11.93 4.68
CA LEU A 53 -5.80 -12.19 4.48
C LEU A 53 -5.14 -10.97 3.82
N TYR A 54 -4.22 -10.31 4.51
CA TYR A 54 -3.37 -9.28 3.93
C TYR A 54 -1.99 -9.84 3.60
N LEU A 55 -1.58 -9.65 2.35
CA LEU A 55 -0.28 -10.08 1.83
C LEU A 55 0.59 -8.85 1.58
N HIS A 56 1.65 -8.73 2.34
CA HIS A 56 2.59 -7.63 2.23
C HIS A 56 3.65 -7.90 1.17
N ILE A 57 3.71 -7.09 0.11
CA ILE A 57 4.69 -7.22 -0.98
C ILE A 57 5.57 -5.97 -1.02
N PRO A 58 6.71 -5.96 -0.32
CA PRO A 58 7.51 -4.73 -0.11
C PRO A 58 8.45 -4.39 -1.26
N PHE A 59 8.19 -4.84 -2.47
CA PHE A 59 9.06 -4.59 -3.62
C PHE A 59 8.51 -3.51 -4.53
N CYS A 60 9.39 -2.62 -5.00
CA CYS A 60 9.05 -1.56 -5.95
C CYS A 60 10.14 -1.43 -7.02
N ARG A 61 9.79 -0.91 -8.21
CA ARG A 61 10.80 -0.52 -9.22
C ARG A 61 11.64 0.66 -8.74
N LYS A 62 11.03 1.57 -8.00
CA LYS A 62 11.63 2.78 -7.46
C LYS A 62 10.85 3.20 -6.20
N ARG A 63 11.54 3.71 -5.18
CA ARG A 63 10.88 4.29 -4.01
C ARG A 63 10.41 5.70 -4.35
N CYS A 64 9.12 5.99 -4.16
CA CYS A 64 8.57 7.33 -4.27
C CYS A 64 9.14 8.23 -3.17
N HIS A 65 9.30 9.54 -3.45
CA HIS A 65 9.96 10.43 -2.52
C HIS A 65 9.15 10.66 -1.23
N PHE A 66 7.83 10.57 -1.30
CA PHE A 66 6.91 10.70 -0.17
C PHE A 66 6.67 9.40 0.60
N CYS A 67 7.16 8.25 0.09
CA CYS A 67 6.81 6.96 0.66
C CYS A 67 7.45 6.76 2.03
N TYR A 68 6.63 6.52 3.05
CA TYR A 68 7.08 6.21 4.40
C TYR A 68 7.17 4.69 4.67
N TYR A 69 6.62 3.87 3.77
CA TYR A 69 6.72 2.42 3.89
C TYR A 69 8.15 1.94 3.68
N ARG A 70 8.47 0.86 4.35
CA ARG A 70 9.72 0.16 4.09
C ARG A 70 9.57 -0.66 2.82
N VAL A 71 10.18 -0.20 1.73
CA VAL A 71 10.17 -0.87 0.43
C VAL A 71 11.60 -1.13 -0.06
N TYR A 72 11.75 -2.15 -0.88
CA TYR A 72 13.01 -2.58 -1.47
C TYR A 72 12.95 -2.42 -2.98
N SER A 73 13.88 -1.66 -3.54
CA SER A 73 13.98 -1.44 -5.00
C SER A 73 15.26 -2.05 -5.60
N ASP A 74 16.07 -2.70 -4.78
CA ASP A 74 17.40 -3.23 -5.11
C ASP A 74 17.47 -4.77 -5.06
N LYS A 75 16.34 -5.45 -4.86
CA LYS A 75 16.28 -6.90 -4.71
C LYS A 75 16.28 -7.62 -6.06
N ASN A 76 17.12 -8.64 -6.14
CA ASN A 76 17.16 -9.52 -7.31
C ASN A 76 16.05 -10.60 -7.27
N ALA A 77 15.88 -11.31 -8.38
CA ALA A 77 14.81 -12.29 -8.52
C ALA A 77 14.88 -13.46 -7.51
N SER A 78 16.08 -13.84 -7.05
CA SER A 78 16.27 -14.91 -6.06
C SER A 78 15.84 -14.45 -4.68
N GLU A 79 16.21 -13.23 -4.26
CA GLU A 79 15.80 -12.65 -2.98
C GLU A 79 14.27 -12.46 -2.92
N VAL A 80 13.67 -12.04 -4.04
CA VAL A 80 12.20 -11.95 -4.15
C VAL A 80 11.56 -13.33 -4.01
N ALA A 81 12.10 -14.35 -4.69
CA ALA A 81 11.57 -15.71 -4.59
C ALA A 81 11.69 -16.28 -3.18
N GLU A 82 12.80 -16.04 -2.50
CA GLU A 82 12.99 -16.43 -1.09
C GLU A 82 11.95 -15.77 -0.17
N TYR A 83 11.70 -14.48 -0.34
CA TYR A 83 10.66 -13.78 0.41
C TYR A 83 9.28 -14.38 0.19
N LEU A 84 8.91 -14.66 -1.07
CA LEU A 84 7.60 -15.24 -1.40
C LEU A 84 7.45 -16.67 -0.85
N ASP A 85 8.55 -17.42 -0.79
CA ASP A 85 8.56 -18.73 -0.15
C ASP A 85 8.25 -18.63 1.35
N VAL A 86 8.87 -17.66 2.04
CA VAL A 86 8.62 -17.41 3.47
C VAL A 86 7.18 -16.94 3.70
N VAL A 87 6.64 -16.04 2.88
CA VAL A 87 5.25 -15.59 2.98
C VAL A 87 4.26 -16.74 2.84
N ALA A 88 4.48 -17.62 1.86
CA ALA A 88 3.60 -18.78 1.69
C ALA A 88 3.69 -19.76 2.88
N ARG A 89 4.89 -19.98 3.42
CA ARG A 89 5.09 -20.82 4.62
C ARG A 89 4.49 -20.19 5.87
N GLU A 90 4.56 -18.88 6.01
CA GLU A 90 3.92 -18.16 7.10
C GLU A 90 2.39 -18.39 7.06
N TRP A 91 1.76 -18.29 5.87
CA TRP A 91 0.35 -18.61 5.73
C TRP A 91 0.04 -20.08 6.06
N GLU A 92 0.85 -21.01 5.60
CA GLU A 92 0.72 -22.43 5.95
C GLU A 92 0.69 -22.64 7.49
N LEU A 93 1.53 -21.89 8.23
CA LEU A 93 1.56 -21.94 9.70
C LEU A 93 0.32 -21.29 10.34
N TYR A 94 -0.09 -20.12 9.86
CA TYR A 94 -1.29 -19.44 10.38
C TYR A 94 -2.56 -20.26 10.14
N ALA A 95 -2.69 -20.88 8.98
CA ALA A 95 -3.86 -21.68 8.63
C ALA A 95 -4.04 -22.94 9.53
N THR A 96 -3.02 -23.36 10.27
CA THR A 96 -3.13 -24.44 11.27
C THR A 96 -3.57 -23.96 12.64
N GLN A 97 -3.57 -22.65 12.89
CA GLN A 97 -3.90 -22.10 14.21
C GLN A 97 -5.39 -22.24 14.50
N PRO A 98 -5.81 -22.59 15.71
CA PRO A 98 -7.21 -22.82 16.07
C PRO A 98 -8.16 -21.67 15.68
N ALA A 99 -7.74 -20.41 15.84
CA ALA A 99 -8.56 -19.24 15.50
C ALA A 99 -8.79 -19.08 13.99
N ILE A 100 -8.02 -19.76 13.14
CA ILE A 100 -8.00 -19.59 11.67
C ILE A 100 -8.41 -20.86 10.94
N ALA A 101 -8.00 -22.02 11.47
CA ALA A 101 -8.16 -23.30 10.81
C ALA A 101 -9.60 -23.58 10.35
N GLY A 102 -9.75 -23.93 9.08
CA GLY A 102 -11.04 -24.29 8.49
C GLY A 102 -11.98 -23.11 8.19
N ARG A 103 -11.58 -21.88 8.48
CA ARG A 103 -12.39 -20.69 8.17
C ARG A 103 -12.22 -20.30 6.69
N PRO A 104 -13.31 -19.92 5.99
CA PRO A 104 -13.20 -19.32 4.68
C PRO A 104 -12.62 -17.92 4.78
N LEU A 105 -11.87 -17.50 3.75
CA LEU A 105 -11.46 -16.12 3.59
C LEU A 105 -12.61 -15.30 2.98
N ASN A 106 -12.97 -14.20 3.64
CA ASN A 106 -13.98 -13.26 3.15
C ASN A 106 -13.36 -12.21 2.23
N PHE A 107 -12.13 -11.82 2.49
CA PHE A 107 -11.37 -10.95 1.60
C PHE A 107 -9.87 -11.30 1.60
N VAL A 108 -9.21 -10.97 0.49
CA VAL A 108 -7.77 -11.10 0.32
C VAL A 108 -7.23 -9.78 -0.22
N TYR A 109 -6.12 -9.32 0.30
CA TYR A 109 -5.53 -8.04 -0.11
C TYR A 109 -4.03 -8.18 -0.34
N PHE A 110 -3.59 -7.92 -1.56
CA PHE A 110 -2.18 -7.80 -1.93
C PHE A 110 -1.79 -6.32 -1.92
N GLY A 111 -0.96 -5.91 -0.99
CA GLY A 111 -0.64 -4.49 -0.80
C GLY A 111 0.79 -4.18 -0.40
N CYS A 112 1.00 -2.94 -0.05
CA CYS A 112 2.18 -2.22 0.39
C CYS A 112 3.04 -1.64 -0.73
N GLY A 113 4.20 -2.24 -1.09
CA GLY A 113 5.12 -1.68 -2.08
C GLY A 113 4.50 -1.62 -3.48
N THR A 114 4.66 -2.70 -4.21
CA THR A 114 4.05 -2.83 -5.54
C THR A 114 3.84 -4.32 -5.84
N PRO A 115 2.70 -4.92 -5.50
CA PRO A 115 2.43 -6.32 -5.81
C PRO A 115 2.59 -6.64 -7.30
N SER A 116 2.23 -5.72 -8.19
CA SER A 116 2.41 -5.84 -9.64
C SER A 116 3.88 -5.77 -10.11
N PHE A 117 4.84 -5.53 -9.22
CA PHE A 117 6.28 -5.68 -9.48
C PHE A 117 6.64 -7.15 -9.77
N LEU A 118 5.98 -8.08 -9.11
CA LEU A 118 6.22 -9.51 -9.27
C LEU A 118 6.00 -9.97 -10.72
N THR A 119 6.81 -10.89 -11.17
CA THR A 119 6.60 -11.53 -12.46
C THR A 119 5.35 -12.42 -12.43
N VAL A 120 4.76 -12.68 -13.59
CA VAL A 120 3.60 -13.59 -13.73
C VAL A 120 3.89 -14.94 -13.08
N LYS A 121 5.10 -15.49 -13.29
CA LYS A 121 5.51 -16.78 -12.72
C LYS A 121 5.58 -16.75 -11.18
N GLN A 122 6.11 -15.67 -10.61
CA GLN A 122 6.17 -15.51 -9.15
C GLN A 122 4.78 -15.36 -8.55
N LEU A 123 3.91 -14.56 -9.17
CA LEU A 123 2.52 -14.40 -8.75
C LEU A 123 1.77 -15.72 -8.80
N GLN A 124 1.86 -16.46 -9.92
CA GLN A 124 1.18 -17.75 -10.07
C GLN A 124 1.65 -18.73 -8.99
N SER A 125 2.96 -18.86 -8.80
CA SER A 125 3.50 -19.77 -7.78
C SER A 125 3.06 -19.41 -6.36
N LEU A 126 2.99 -18.11 -6.02
CA LEU A 126 2.49 -17.66 -4.72
C LEU A 126 1.00 -17.99 -4.56
N VAL A 127 0.18 -17.61 -5.54
CA VAL A 127 -1.27 -17.83 -5.52
C VAL A 127 -1.60 -19.33 -5.43
N ASP A 128 -0.93 -20.17 -6.22
CA ASP A 128 -1.14 -21.62 -6.19
C ASP A 128 -0.87 -22.20 -4.79
N ARG A 129 0.19 -21.76 -4.13
CA ARG A 129 0.52 -22.21 -2.76
C ARG A 129 -0.49 -21.74 -1.73
N LEU A 130 -0.88 -20.46 -1.79
CA LEU A 130 -1.84 -19.90 -0.84
C LEU A 130 -3.21 -20.57 -0.98
N THR A 131 -3.68 -20.75 -2.21
CA THR A 131 -4.98 -21.37 -2.50
C THR A 131 -5.02 -22.86 -2.25
N ALA A 132 -3.88 -23.55 -2.32
CA ALA A 132 -3.78 -24.95 -1.92
C ALA A 132 -4.02 -25.13 -0.40
N VAL A 133 -3.67 -24.12 0.41
CA VAL A 133 -3.91 -24.13 1.86
C VAL A 133 -5.35 -23.69 2.17
N THR A 134 -5.78 -22.56 1.61
CA THR A 134 -7.13 -22.02 1.82
C THR A 134 -7.66 -21.47 0.50
N PRO A 135 -8.54 -22.19 -0.18
CA PRO A 135 -9.21 -21.68 -1.37
C PRO A 135 -9.98 -20.40 -1.04
N TRP A 136 -9.87 -19.39 -1.90
CA TRP A 136 -10.57 -18.11 -1.72
C TRP A 136 -11.69 -17.86 -2.74
N THR A 137 -12.17 -18.90 -3.38
CA THR A 137 -13.28 -18.82 -4.36
C THR A 137 -14.58 -18.28 -3.77
N SER A 138 -14.71 -18.30 -2.44
CA SER A 138 -15.82 -17.71 -1.70
C SER A 138 -15.55 -16.31 -1.18
N ALA A 139 -14.36 -15.74 -1.43
CA ALA A 139 -14.04 -14.39 -1.00
C ALA A 139 -14.91 -13.37 -1.75
N GLU A 140 -15.47 -12.42 -1.01
CA GLU A 140 -16.28 -11.34 -1.56
C GLU A 140 -15.43 -10.34 -2.35
N GLU A 141 -14.20 -10.11 -1.88
CA GLU A 141 -13.24 -9.23 -2.54
C GLU A 141 -11.82 -9.81 -2.48
N ILE A 142 -11.13 -9.76 -3.62
CA ILE A 142 -9.70 -10.04 -3.74
C ILE A 142 -9.07 -8.83 -4.41
N THR A 143 -8.43 -7.99 -3.60
CA THR A 143 -7.81 -6.73 -4.06
C THR A 143 -6.34 -6.92 -4.39
N PHE A 144 -5.91 -6.27 -5.47
CA PHE A 144 -4.53 -6.29 -5.90
C PHE A 144 -4.04 -4.87 -6.25
N GLU A 145 -3.05 -4.36 -5.50
CA GLU A 145 -2.44 -3.06 -5.77
C GLU A 145 -1.48 -3.11 -6.95
N CYS A 146 -1.57 -2.12 -7.81
CA CYS A 146 -0.80 -2.04 -9.04
C CYS A 146 -0.18 -0.66 -9.25
N GLU A 147 1.04 -0.67 -9.77
CA GLU A 147 1.69 0.50 -10.33
C GLU A 147 1.62 0.40 -11.87
N PRO A 148 1.07 1.42 -12.58
CA PRO A 148 0.78 1.33 -14.02
C PRO A 148 1.94 0.89 -14.90
N GLY A 149 3.15 1.34 -14.59
CA GLY A 149 4.33 1.02 -15.37
C GLY A 149 4.85 -0.42 -15.22
N THR A 150 4.33 -1.17 -14.24
CA THR A 150 4.65 -2.61 -14.10
C THR A 150 3.66 -3.50 -14.84
N LEU A 151 2.55 -2.93 -15.31
CA LEU A 151 1.46 -3.65 -15.93
C LEU A 151 1.70 -3.81 -17.45
N THR A 152 1.72 -5.06 -17.88
CA THR A 152 1.63 -5.46 -19.29
C THR A 152 0.31 -6.17 -19.51
N GLU A 153 -0.17 -6.20 -20.74
CA GLU A 153 -1.42 -6.90 -21.08
C GLU A 153 -1.44 -8.36 -20.61
N PRO A 154 -0.39 -9.18 -20.87
CA PRO A 154 -0.37 -10.56 -20.37
C PRO A 154 -0.41 -10.66 -18.85
N LYS A 155 0.22 -9.70 -18.14
CA LYS A 155 0.20 -9.67 -16.67
C LYS A 155 -1.19 -9.33 -16.13
N LEU A 156 -1.86 -8.33 -16.71
CA LEU A 156 -3.21 -7.96 -16.32
C LEU A 156 -4.20 -9.12 -16.57
N ALA A 157 -4.13 -9.78 -17.72
CA ALA A 157 -4.93 -10.96 -18.02
C ALA A 157 -4.69 -12.06 -16.97
N GLN A 158 -3.43 -12.34 -16.63
CA GLN A 158 -3.10 -13.35 -15.64
C GLN A 158 -3.60 -12.97 -14.22
N ILE A 159 -3.50 -11.69 -13.83
CA ILE A 159 -4.05 -11.19 -12.55
C ILE A 159 -5.57 -11.44 -12.53
N ARG A 160 -6.27 -11.18 -13.62
CA ARG A 160 -7.70 -11.46 -13.74
C ARG A 160 -8.01 -12.95 -13.61
N ASP A 161 -7.25 -13.80 -14.30
CA ASP A 161 -7.41 -15.27 -14.29
C ASP A 161 -7.13 -15.87 -12.89
N MET A 162 -6.31 -15.23 -12.08
CA MET A 162 -6.07 -15.61 -10.67
C MET A 162 -7.27 -15.34 -9.74
N GLY A 163 -8.36 -14.77 -10.28
CA GLY A 163 -9.57 -14.49 -9.51
C GLY A 163 -9.57 -13.15 -8.80
N ILE A 164 -8.65 -12.24 -9.13
CA ILE A 164 -8.66 -10.88 -8.57
C ILE A 164 -9.96 -10.18 -8.99
N THR A 165 -10.68 -9.64 -8.00
CA THR A 165 -11.97 -8.98 -8.22
C THR A 165 -11.85 -7.46 -8.21
N ARG A 166 -10.88 -6.92 -7.47
CA ARG A 166 -10.62 -5.50 -7.39
C ARG A 166 -9.17 -5.17 -7.75
N LEU A 167 -9.00 -4.35 -8.78
CA LEU A 167 -7.71 -3.79 -9.15
C LEU A 167 -7.58 -2.39 -8.55
N SER A 168 -6.55 -2.11 -7.74
CA SER A 168 -6.27 -0.77 -7.21
C SER A 168 -5.05 -0.20 -7.93
N LEU A 169 -5.27 0.84 -8.73
CA LEU A 169 -4.24 1.47 -9.55
C LEU A 169 -3.70 2.72 -8.88
N GLY A 170 -2.48 2.65 -8.38
CA GLY A 170 -1.76 3.81 -7.83
C GLY A 170 -1.31 4.76 -8.94
N LEU A 171 -2.24 5.60 -9.44
CA LEU A 171 -1.93 6.60 -10.44
C LEU A 171 -1.27 7.83 -9.82
N GLU A 172 -1.74 8.21 -8.65
CA GLU A 172 -1.36 9.34 -7.80
C GLU A 172 -1.64 10.70 -8.47
N HIS A 173 -1.27 10.90 -9.73
CA HIS A 173 -1.49 12.10 -10.54
C HIS A 173 -1.41 11.78 -12.04
N PHE A 174 -1.87 12.73 -12.91
CA PHE A 174 -1.80 12.58 -14.37
C PHE A 174 -0.76 13.49 -15.04
N ASP A 175 -0.19 14.44 -14.30
CA ASP A 175 0.83 15.34 -14.81
C ASP A 175 2.21 14.70 -14.66
N ASP A 176 2.93 14.55 -15.77
CA ASP A 176 4.21 13.86 -15.81
C ASP A 176 5.32 14.59 -15.02
N GLU A 177 5.25 15.93 -14.94
CA GLU A 177 6.18 16.72 -14.13
C GLU A 177 5.94 16.48 -12.64
N VAL A 178 4.66 16.48 -12.20
CA VAL A 178 4.29 16.16 -10.82
C VAL A 178 4.72 14.75 -10.46
N LEU A 179 4.44 13.76 -11.32
CA LEU A 179 4.86 12.37 -11.10
C LEU A 179 6.39 12.26 -10.97
N GLU A 180 7.14 12.96 -11.82
CA GLU A 180 8.60 12.94 -11.81
C GLU A 180 9.19 13.56 -10.54
N LEU A 181 8.71 14.75 -10.16
CA LEU A 181 9.14 15.46 -8.96
C LEU A 181 8.92 14.63 -7.68
N ASN A 182 7.89 13.80 -7.66
CA ASN A 182 7.57 12.93 -6.54
C ASN A 182 8.16 11.52 -6.64
N GLY A 183 9.04 11.30 -7.61
CA GLY A 183 9.77 10.05 -7.77
C GLY A 183 8.94 8.86 -8.26
N ARG A 184 7.77 9.10 -8.89
CA ARG A 184 6.99 8.03 -9.50
C ARG A 184 7.73 7.40 -10.67
N ALA A 185 7.61 6.07 -10.76
CA ALA A 185 8.32 5.30 -11.79
C ALA A 185 7.61 5.27 -13.14
N HIS A 186 6.30 5.59 -13.17
CA HIS A 186 5.47 5.63 -14.38
C HIS A 186 5.19 7.05 -14.84
N ARG A 187 4.60 7.16 -16.04
CA ARG A 187 4.11 8.39 -16.66
C ARG A 187 2.67 8.21 -17.14
N SER A 188 2.03 9.32 -17.53
CA SER A 188 0.63 9.35 -17.95
C SER A 188 0.30 8.39 -19.10
N ALA A 189 1.19 8.21 -20.05
CA ALA A 189 1.02 7.25 -21.15
C ALA A 189 0.86 5.79 -20.65
N GLU A 190 1.57 5.41 -19.58
CA GLU A 190 1.44 4.09 -18.99
C GLU A 190 0.13 3.94 -18.23
N ILE A 191 -0.35 5.01 -17.60
CA ILE A 191 -1.66 5.08 -16.95
C ILE A 191 -2.77 4.72 -17.93
N PHE A 192 -2.88 5.48 -19.02
CA PHE A 192 -3.95 5.27 -19.99
C PHE A 192 -3.89 3.91 -20.67
N ARG A 193 -2.69 3.42 -20.98
CA ARG A 193 -2.51 2.08 -21.55
C ARG A 193 -2.98 0.99 -20.56
N ALA A 194 -2.50 1.03 -19.32
CA ALA A 194 -2.83 0.03 -18.33
C ALA A 194 -4.31 0.04 -17.96
N TYR A 195 -4.89 1.23 -17.78
CA TYR A 195 -6.30 1.38 -17.45
C TYR A 195 -7.22 0.92 -18.58
N GLY A 196 -6.96 1.37 -19.83
CA GLY A 196 -7.77 0.98 -20.98
C GLY A 196 -7.77 -0.54 -21.21
N PHE A 197 -6.63 -1.20 -21.00
CA PHE A 197 -6.59 -2.66 -21.09
C PHE A 197 -7.29 -3.32 -19.90
N ALA A 198 -7.13 -2.81 -18.67
CA ALA A 198 -7.83 -3.33 -17.49
C ALA A 198 -9.35 -3.28 -17.67
N GLN A 199 -9.90 -2.19 -18.24
CA GLN A 199 -11.33 -2.08 -18.56
C GLN A 199 -11.80 -3.18 -19.53
N SER A 200 -10.96 -3.60 -20.48
CA SER A 200 -11.30 -4.65 -21.46
C SER A 200 -11.32 -6.06 -20.87
N LEU A 201 -10.84 -6.25 -19.65
CA LEU A 201 -10.77 -7.54 -18.95
C LEU A 201 -11.93 -7.81 -18.00
N ASP A 202 -12.92 -6.93 -17.96
CA ASP A 202 -14.11 -7.07 -17.11
C ASP A 202 -13.79 -7.35 -15.63
N PHE A 203 -12.84 -6.60 -15.05
CA PHE A 203 -12.66 -6.64 -13.60
C PHE A 203 -13.94 -6.17 -12.93
N PRO A 204 -14.44 -6.87 -11.89
CA PRO A 204 -15.65 -6.44 -11.16
C PRO A 204 -15.52 -5.05 -10.57
N GLN A 205 -14.28 -4.63 -10.23
CA GLN A 205 -14.00 -3.30 -9.72
C GLN A 205 -12.60 -2.82 -10.11
N ILE A 206 -12.51 -1.59 -10.64
CA ILE A 206 -11.26 -0.88 -10.85
C ILE A 206 -11.28 0.39 -9.99
N ASN A 207 -10.36 0.47 -9.05
CA ASN A 207 -10.13 1.64 -8.22
C ASN A 207 -8.94 2.44 -8.73
N ILE A 208 -9.03 3.77 -8.64
CA ILE A 208 -7.93 4.69 -8.90
C ILE A 208 -7.54 5.37 -7.60
N ASP A 209 -6.25 5.34 -7.28
CA ASP A 209 -5.68 6.07 -6.15
C ASP A 209 -5.05 7.37 -6.65
N LEU A 210 -5.41 8.49 -6.01
CA LEU A 210 -4.87 9.82 -6.26
C LEU A 210 -4.30 10.41 -4.97
N ILE A 211 -3.29 11.28 -5.12
CA ILE A 211 -2.72 12.03 -4.00
C ILE A 211 -2.84 13.53 -4.29
N ALA A 212 -3.64 14.23 -3.47
CA ALA A 212 -3.78 15.67 -3.53
C ALA A 212 -2.62 16.37 -2.81
N GLY A 213 -2.08 17.44 -3.40
CA GLY A 213 -1.03 18.26 -2.79
C GLY A 213 0.38 17.69 -2.96
N MET A 214 0.63 16.91 -4.00
CA MET A 214 1.96 16.45 -4.38
C MET A 214 2.91 17.62 -4.68
N LEU A 215 4.22 17.40 -4.56
CA LEU A 215 5.21 18.41 -4.91
C LEU A 215 5.05 18.85 -6.39
N GLY A 216 4.94 20.15 -6.61
CA GLY A 216 4.70 20.72 -7.96
C GLY A 216 3.23 20.72 -8.39
N ASP A 217 2.33 20.17 -7.57
CA ASP A 217 0.89 20.27 -7.85
C ASP A 217 0.38 21.70 -7.65
N THR A 218 -0.65 22.07 -8.42
CA THR A 218 -1.37 23.34 -8.36
C THR A 218 -2.86 23.08 -8.42
N ASP A 219 -3.66 24.06 -8.02
CA ASP A 219 -5.13 23.96 -8.14
C ASP A 219 -5.60 23.62 -9.55
N GLU A 220 -4.91 24.12 -10.57
CA GLU A 220 -5.23 23.84 -11.97
C GLU A 220 -4.88 22.39 -12.33
N ARG A 221 -3.67 21.93 -12.00
CA ARG A 221 -3.21 20.56 -12.24
C ARG A 221 -4.09 19.56 -11.52
N TRP A 222 -4.44 19.84 -10.27
CA TRP A 222 -5.34 19.00 -9.48
C TRP A 222 -6.74 18.91 -10.12
N ARG A 223 -7.35 20.04 -10.52
CA ARG A 223 -8.64 20.04 -11.22
C ARG A 223 -8.58 19.23 -12.52
N ASN A 224 -7.49 19.33 -13.25
CA ASN A 224 -7.28 18.53 -14.46
C ASN A 224 -7.16 17.04 -14.13
N ALA A 225 -6.48 16.66 -13.03
CA ALA A 225 -6.39 15.28 -12.59
C ALA A 225 -7.77 14.71 -12.23
N VAL A 226 -8.57 15.48 -11.48
CA VAL A 226 -9.95 15.11 -11.14
C VAL A 226 -10.82 14.96 -12.40
N ALA A 227 -10.74 15.92 -13.33
CA ALA A 227 -11.51 15.86 -14.57
C ALA A 227 -11.17 14.60 -15.39
N ARG A 228 -9.88 14.29 -15.56
CA ARG A 228 -9.43 13.07 -16.24
C ARG A 228 -9.90 11.80 -15.55
N THR A 229 -9.92 11.78 -14.21
CA THR A 229 -10.44 10.64 -13.45
C THR A 229 -11.93 10.44 -13.71
N ILE A 230 -12.71 11.53 -13.76
CA ILE A 230 -14.13 11.46 -14.09
C ILE A 230 -14.33 10.94 -15.52
N ASP A 231 -13.55 11.44 -16.48
CA ASP A 231 -13.62 10.98 -17.87
C ASP A 231 -13.27 9.50 -18.04
N MET A 232 -12.34 8.99 -17.22
CA MET A 232 -11.99 7.55 -17.18
C MET A 232 -13.09 6.68 -16.58
N SER A 233 -13.95 7.27 -15.75
CA SER A 233 -15.12 6.59 -15.15
C SER A 233 -14.77 5.27 -14.42
N PRO A 234 -13.85 5.28 -13.43
CA PRO A 234 -13.56 4.09 -12.64
C PRO A 234 -14.73 3.75 -11.71
N ASP A 235 -14.75 2.51 -11.21
CA ASP A 235 -15.78 2.07 -10.26
C ASP A 235 -15.64 2.74 -8.89
N SER A 236 -14.41 3.05 -8.48
CA SER A 236 -14.13 3.80 -7.25
C SER A 236 -12.85 4.63 -7.37
N VAL A 237 -12.76 5.65 -6.53
CA VAL A 237 -11.58 6.52 -6.41
C VAL A 237 -11.24 6.69 -4.95
N THR A 238 -9.97 6.50 -4.61
CA THR A 238 -9.42 6.84 -3.31
C THR A 238 -8.55 8.07 -3.45
N ILE A 239 -8.82 9.10 -2.65
CA ILE A 239 -8.03 10.33 -2.66
C ILE A 239 -7.32 10.46 -1.32
N TYR A 240 -6.00 10.47 -1.36
CA TYR A 240 -5.15 10.74 -0.21
C TYR A 240 -4.70 12.19 -0.22
N GLN A 241 -4.59 12.78 0.97
CA GLN A 241 -3.87 14.03 1.13
C GLN A 241 -2.37 13.73 1.28
N MET A 242 -1.52 14.49 0.58
CA MET A 242 -0.07 14.37 0.76
C MET A 242 0.31 14.74 2.19
N GLU A 243 0.86 13.79 2.91
CA GLU A 243 1.53 13.98 4.18
C GLU A 243 3.00 13.59 4.05
N LEU A 244 3.88 14.38 4.66
CA LEU A 244 5.32 14.15 4.62
C LEU A 244 5.79 13.60 5.97
N PRO A 245 5.83 12.28 6.15
CA PRO A 245 6.41 11.71 7.36
C PRO A 245 7.91 11.99 7.42
N TYR A 246 8.43 12.17 8.64
CA TYR A 246 9.81 12.55 8.89
C TYR A 246 10.88 11.60 8.28
N ASN A 247 10.49 10.36 7.97
CA ASN A 247 11.36 9.35 7.38
C ASN A 247 11.21 9.22 5.84
N CYS A 248 10.41 10.06 5.19
CA CYS A 248 10.31 10.04 3.74
C CYS A 248 11.44 10.80 3.06
N LEU A 249 11.70 10.48 1.78
CA LEU A 249 12.82 11.10 1.05
C LEU A 249 12.63 12.61 0.83
N LEU A 250 11.39 13.10 0.67
CA LEU A 250 11.11 14.53 0.54
C LEU A 250 11.50 15.28 1.80
N TYR A 251 11.18 14.72 2.97
CA TYR A 251 11.51 15.35 4.24
C TYR A 251 13.02 15.32 4.53
N THR A 252 13.67 14.16 4.29
CA THR A 252 15.09 13.98 4.60
C THR A 252 16.00 14.68 3.60
N SER A 253 15.63 14.81 2.33
CA SER A 253 16.40 15.56 1.35
C SER A 253 16.32 17.07 1.57
N ASP A 254 15.19 17.57 2.03
CA ASP A 254 15.02 19.00 2.36
C ASP A 254 15.75 19.42 3.64
N ALA A 255 16.02 18.49 4.56
CA ALA A 255 16.87 18.78 5.72
C ALA A 255 18.32 19.10 5.33
N ALA A 256 18.77 18.67 4.15
CA ALA A 256 20.09 18.98 3.59
C ALA A 256 20.07 20.23 2.68
N ASP A 257 18.91 20.67 2.21
CA ASP A 257 18.73 21.81 1.31
C ASP A 257 17.65 22.77 1.87
N GLU A 258 18.05 23.66 2.78
CA GLU A 258 17.17 24.59 3.55
C GLU A 258 16.23 25.48 2.71
N LYS A 259 16.22 25.32 1.39
CA LYS A 259 15.47 26.17 0.45
C LYS A 259 14.15 25.55 -0.05
N ARG A 260 13.79 24.32 0.33
CA ARG A 260 12.64 23.59 -0.23
C ARG A 260 11.82 22.83 0.80
N GLY A 261 11.44 23.46 1.90
CA GLY A 261 10.53 22.82 2.85
C GLY A 261 9.07 22.88 2.39
N VAL A 262 8.29 21.84 2.69
CA VAL A 262 6.84 21.77 2.48
C VAL A 262 6.16 21.68 3.83
N ASP A 263 5.11 22.48 4.07
CA ASP A 263 4.32 22.40 5.31
C ASP A 263 3.27 21.27 5.24
N LEU A 264 2.67 20.97 6.39
CA LEU A 264 1.63 19.93 6.54
C LEU A 264 0.36 20.19 5.72
N GLY A 265 0.23 21.31 5.08
CA GLY A 265 -0.89 21.64 4.19
C GLY A 265 -0.52 21.57 2.72
N GLY A 266 0.62 20.96 2.36
CA GLY A 266 1.11 20.95 0.98
C GLY A 266 1.60 22.33 0.51
N ARG A 267 1.73 23.29 1.43
CA ARG A 267 2.25 24.61 1.15
C ARG A 267 3.75 24.66 1.34
N ARG A 268 4.42 25.35 0.44
CA ARG A 268 5.87 25.55 0.53
C ARG A 268 6.24 26.37 1.76
N ILE A 269 7.04 25.81 2.66
CA ILE A 269 7.64 26.58 3.75
C ILE A 269 8.84 27.31 3.17
N ILE A 270 8.74 28.63 3.04
CA ILE A 270 9.89 29.50 2.78
C ILE A 270 10.42 29.90 4.15
N LYS A 271 11.49 29.29 4.63
CA LYS A 271 12.22 29.82 5.77
C LYS A 271 12.93 31.11 5.30
N LYS A 272 12.68 32.19 6.02
CA LYS A 272 13.37 33.47 5.86
C LYS A 272 14.78 33.38 6.44
#